data_536159548d8ef7a76d09d1f07e746ee5
#
_entry.id   536159548d8ef7a76d09d1f07e746ee5
#
_cell.length_a   1.000
_cell.length_b   1.000
_cell.length_c   1.000
_cell.angle_alpha   90.00
_cell.angle_beta   90.00
_cell.angle_gamma   90.00
#
_symmetry.space_group_name_H-M   'P 1'
#
loop_
_entity.id
_entity.type
_entity.pdbx_description
1 polymer ?
#
loop_
_entity_poly.entity_id
_entity_poly.type
_entity_poly.pdbx_seq_one_letter_code
_entity_poly.pdbx_strand_id
1 'polypeptide(L)'
;MSLLSLLGCRPNPSTLDSFYYSATHGFRGFTNRGYRAERLTDGKTRITVELGDDRDRVFLAEASVMDSLEALVQQYKMDRYKERYKPMFDIKDGDTWDLSLKYSDGKSVRSGGYEALPANGREAFQQVEAFFSPWLKYEPDENASLVAFRYELHNEEGTEVFSFRKERNAVYFRNLGSWEGYNYYCGDPEVLTKLDKDLREIHACSYCGEKLSEEDKSRPRWIAILTYSDGRMYELMDYLDRDSDDYKHRPPTNTEREIRQSAERHFLAEIERIGTLPPEQLGEHSRTTYKANGSPSRTINYSGDGTVLGGHDFDNPTVDF
;
A
#
# COMPACT_ATOMS: atom_id res chain seq x y z
N MET A 1 50.14 19.00 -26.80
CA MET A 1 49.82 18.71 -25.40
C MET A 1 48.31 18.84 -25.22
N SER A 2 47.65 17.71 -25.09
CA SER A 2 46.19 17.61 -25.06
C SER A 2 45.73 17.74 -23.62
N LEU A 3 44.92 18.77 -23.34
CA LEU A 3 44.20 18.97 -22.09
C LEU A 3 42.88 18.18 -22.18
N LEU A 4 42.97 16.88 -22.02
CA LEU A 4 41.78 16.03 -21.92
C LEU A 4 41.48 15.74 -20.45
N SER A 5 40.33 16.27 -20.06
CA SER A 5 39.34 15.69 -19.14
C SER A 5 39.81 15.31 -17.74
N LEU A 6 39.69 16.23 -16.86
CA LEU A 6 39.21 15.95 -15.51
C LEU A 6 37.68 16.16 -15.47
N LEU A 7 36.95 15.39 -16.24
CA LEU A 7 35.53 15.14 -15.95
C LEU A 7 35.50 14.20 -14.73
N GLY A 8 35.66 14.78 -13.54
CA GLY A 8 35.37 14.10 -12.32
C GLY A 8 33.93 13.60 -12.41
N CYS A 9 33.74 12.26 -12.28
CA CYS A 9 32.44 11.67 -11.93
C CYS A 9 31.93 12.46 -10.74
N ARG A 10 30.96 13.35 -10.95
CA ARG A 10 30.21 13.89 -9.84
C ARG A 10 29.54 12.68 -9.21
N PRO A 11 29.78 12.38 -7.93
CA PRO A 11 29.04 11.31 -7.27
C PRO A 11 27.56 11.60 -7.51
N ASN A 12 26.80 10.58 -7.86
CA ASN A 12 25.35 10.72 -7.93
C ASN A 12 24.88 11.42 -6.66
N PRO A 13 24.05 12.47 -6.77
CA PRO A 13 23.57 13.15 -5.59
C PRO A 13 22.90 12.10 -4.69
N SER A 14 23.30 12.08 -3.41
CA SER A 14 22.71 11.22 -2.41
C SER A 14 21.21 11.53 -2.32
N THR A 15 20.36 10.54 -2.53
CA THR A 15 18.91 10.67 -2.51
C THR A 15 18.35 10.27 -1.14
N LEU A 16 17.26 10.89 -0.74
CA LEU A 16 16.57 10.56 0.52
C LEU A 16 15.87 9.22 0.39
N ASP A 17 16.25 8.24 1.21
CA ASP A 17 15.66 6.89 1.23
C ASP A 17 14.62 6.72 2.34
N SER A 18 14.81 7.43 3.47
CA SER A 18 13.86 7.37 4.58
C SER A 18 13.77 8.72 5.28
N PHE A 19 12.55 9.12 5.58
CA PHE A 19 12.17 10.28 6.37
C PHE A 19 11.31 9.84 7.54
N TYR A 20 11.57 10.36 8.71
CA TYR A 20 10.72 10.23 9.89
C TYR A 20 10.64 11.54 10.63
N TYR A 21 9.44 11.95 10.99
CA TYR A 21 9.18 13.08 11.88
C TYR A 21 8.07 12.71 12.85
N SER A 22 8.25 13.00 14.12
CA SER A 22 7.21 12.88 15.14
C SER A 22 7.18 14.09 16.05
N ALA A 23 5.98 14.38 16.56
CA ALA A 23 5.77 15.42 17.55
C ALA A 23 4.78 14.93 18.62
N THR A 24 5.11 15.23 19.87
CA THR A 24 4.28 14.93 21.04
C THR A 24 3.93 16.23 21.75
N HIS A 25 2.66 16.51 21.93
CA HIS A 25 2.18 17.68 22.67
C HIS A 25 1.85 17.32 24.11
N GLY A 26 2.72 17.72 25.07
CA GLY A 26 2.60 17.33 26.46
C GLY A 26 1.37 17.86 27.20
N PHE A 27 0.82 19.00 26.79
CA PHE A 27 -0.25 19.71 27.53
C PHE A 27 -1.69 19.48 27.00
N ARG A 28 -1.85 18.88 25.80
CA ARG A 28 -3.16 18.69 25.15
C ARG A 28 -3.59 17.23 25.01
N GLY A 29 -3.24 16.39 25.99
CA GLY A 29 -3.62 14.99 25.99
C GLY A 29 -2.97 14.25 24.82
N PHE A 30 -1.72 13.86 25.00
CA PHE A 30 -0.91 12.91 24.22
C PHE A 30 -1.40 12.60 22.80
N THR A 31 -1.46 13.58 21.92
CA THR A 31 -1.61 13.33 20.50
C THR A 31 -0.20 13.17 19.91
N ASN A 32 0.34 11.98 20.02
CA ASN A 32 1.54 11.63 19.29
C ASN A 32 1.15 11.53 17.81
N ARG A 33 1.78 12.31 16.98
CA ARG A 33 1.70 12.15 15.52
C ARG A 33 3.09 11.87 14.99
N GLY A 34 3.20 10.82 14.21
CA GLY A 34 4.42 10.48 13.49
C GLY A 34 4.15 10.36 12.00
N TYR A 35 5.11 10.75 11.21
CA TYR A 35 5.07 10.64 9.75
C TYR A 35 6.35 9.96 9.29
N ARG A 36 6.19 8.89 8.53
CA ARG A 36 7.31 8.18 7.93
C ARG A 36 7.09 8.05 6.44
N ALA A 37 8.14 8.24 5.67
CA ALA A 37 8.17 7.92 4.25
C ALA A 37 9.43 7.10 3.95
N GLU A 38 9.31 6.02 3.20
CA GLU A 38 10.40 5.10 2.89
C GLU A 38 10.36 4.73 1.40
N ARG A 39 11.49 4.85 0.71
CA ARG A 39 11.63 4.39 -0.66
C ARG A 39 11.73 2.87 -0.66
N LEU A 40 10.88 2.22 -1.44
CA LEU A 40 10.87 0.76 -1.57
C LEU A 40 11.74 0.31 -2.75
N THR A 41 12.12 -0.95 -2.75
CA THR A 41 12.96 -1.57 -3.80
C THR A 41 12.28 -1.61 -5.17
N ASP A 42 10.95 -1.59 -5.22
CA ASP A 42 10.15 -1.51 -6.45
C ASP A 42 9.99 -0.07 -6.99
N GLY A 43 10.65 0.89 -6.35
CA GLY A 43 10.62 2.31 -6.71
C GLY A 43 9.43 3.08 -6.15
N LYS A 44 8.50 2.43 -5.43
CA LYS A 44 7.40 3.12 -4.74
C LYS A 44 7.84 3.74 -3.41
N THR A 45 7.00 4.57 -2.86
CA THR A 45 7.17 5.16 -1.53
C THR A 45 6.14 4.60 -0.57
N ARG A 46 6.58 4.00 0.54
CA ARG A 46 5.70 3.67 1.65
C ARG A 46 5.57 4.89 2.55
N ILE A 47 4.33 5.29 2.83
CA ILE A 47 4.01 6.35 3.78
C ILE A 47 3.32 5.71 4.96
N THR A 48 3.80 6.01 6.18
CA THR A 48 3.16 5.60 7.43
C THR A 48 2.80 6.85 8.21
N VAL A 49 1.56 6.95 8.64
CA VAL A 49 1.06 8.00 9.54
C VAL A 49 0.73 7.36 10.88
N GLU A 50 1.51 7.73 11.91
CA GLU A 50 1.35 7.26 13.27
C GLU A 50 0.40 8.23 14.01
N LEU A 51 -0.71 7.74 14.57
CA LEU A 51 -1.74 8.58 15.18
C LEU A 51 -1.75 8.54 16.72
N GLY A 52 -0.81 7.83 17.33
CA GLY A 52 -0.65 7.75 18.78
C GLY A 52 -1.68 6.92 19.53
N ASP A 53 -2.64 6.34 18.83
CA ASP A 53 -3.68 5.46 19.36
C ASP A 53 -3.49 4.01 18.91
N ASP A 54 -2.23 3.60 18.72
CA ASP A 54 -1.80 2.28 18.21
C ASP A 54 -2.32 1.94 16.80
N ARG A 55 -2.76 2.94 16.04
CA ARG A 55 -3.30 2.76 14.69
C ARG A 55 -2.47 3.49 13.65
N ASP A 56 -1.39 2.86 13.24
CA ASP A 56 -0.64 3.36 12.10
C ASP A 56 -1.47 3.19 10.81
N ARG A 57 -1.32 4.14 9.92
CA ARG A 57 -1.89 4.08 8.58
C ARG A 57 -0.79 4.00 7.57
N VAL A 58 -0.87 3.00 6.71
CA VAL A 58 0.15 2.71 5.72
C VAL A 58 -0.43 2.92 4.33
N PHE A 59 0.29 3.68 3.51
CA PHE A 59 -0.08 3.97 2.13
C PHE A 59 1.10 3.66 1.22
N LEU A 60 0.81 3.26 -0.02
CA LEU A 60 1.81 3.17 -1.08
C LEU A 60 1.58 4.33 -2.06
N ALA A 61 2.65 5.04 -2.36
CA ALA A 61 2.65 6.20 -3.23
C ALA A 61 3.73 6.07 -4.31
N GLU A 62 3.65 6.93 -5.32
CA GLU A 62 4.65 7.00 -6.37
C GLU A 62 5.99 7.53 -5.85
N ALA A 63 7.08 7.19 -6.55
CA ALA A 63 8.45 7.64 -6.21
C ALA A 63 8.57 9.16 -6.07
N SER A 64 7.84 9.91 -6.87
CA SER A 64 7.82 11.39 -6.88
C SER A 64 7.43 12.01 -5.54
N VAL A 65 6.71 11.27 -4.69
CA VAL A 65 6.37 11.72 -3.34
C VAL A 65 7.64 11.85 -2.49
N MET A 66 8.54 10.87 -2.59
CA MET A 66 9.82 10.92 -1.86
C MET A 66 10.73 12.04 -2.39
N ASP A 67 10.71 12.26 -3.71
CA ASP A 67 11.47 13.34 -4.32
C ASP A 67 10.97 14.75 -3.87
N SER A 68 9.65 14.88 -3.74
CA SER A 68 9.02 16.11 -3.22
C SER A 68 9.36 16.34 -1.74
N LEU A 69 9.40 15.27 -0.96
CA LEU A 69 9.80 15.35 0.45
C LEU A 69 11.29 15.69 0.60
N GLU A 70 12.12 15.14 -0.25
CA GLU A 70 13.55 15.50 -0.31
C GLU A 70 13.74 17.00 -0.64
N ALA A 71 12.99 17.52 -1.59
CA ALA A 71 13.00 18.95 -1.92
C ALA A 71 12.61 19.81 -0.70
N LEU A 72 11.61 19.38 0.08
CA LEU A 72 11.20 20.03 1.32
C LEU A 72 12.35 20.02 2.37
N VAL A 73 13.00 18.87 2.56
CA VAL A 73 14.15 18.73 3.47
C VAL A 73 15.27 19.68 3.07
N GLN A 74 15.57 19.80 1.77
CA GLN A 74 16.60 20.69 1.25
C GLN A 74 16.22 22.17 1.40
N GLN A 75 14.97 22.53 1.11
CA GLN A 75 14.45 23.89 1.25
C GLN A 75 14.64 24.44 2.65
N TYR A 76 14.31 23.61 3.65
CA TYR A 76 14.41 23.99 5.07
C TYR A 76 15.74 23.60 5.72
N LYS A 77 16.68 23.03 4.94
CA LYS A 77 18.02 22.61 5.42
C LYS A 77 17.91 21.68 6.65
N MET A 78 16.92 20.80 6.67
CA MET A 78 16.70 19.90 7.80
C MET A 78 17.87 18.93 7.99
N ASP A 79 18.59 18.61 6.93
CA ASP A 79 19.82 17.80 6.93
C ASP A 79 20.99 18.43 7.70
N ARG A 80 20.85 19.70 8.11
CA ARG A 80 21.84 20.47 8.88
C ARG A 80 21.40 20.76 10.31
N TYR A 81 20.27 20.22 10.75
CA TYR A 81 19.82 20.39 12.11
C TYR A 81 20.81 19.76 13.09
N LYS A 82 20.96 20.39 14.27
CA LYS A 82 21.77 19.83 15.37
C LYS A 82 21.09 18.57 15.90
N GLU A 83 21.89 17.65 16.43
CA GLU A 83 21.38 16.43 17.00
C GLU A 83 20.36 16.70 18.13
N ARG A 84 20.56 17.76 18.92
CA ARG A 84 19.68 18.05 20.07
C ARG A 84 19.46 19.54 20.27
N TYR A 85 18.20 19.87 20.52
CA TYR A 85 17.73 21.20 20.91
C TYR A 85 17.15 21.15 22.32
N LYS A 86 17.54 22.08 23.19
CA LYS A 86 17.10 22.18 24.57
C LYS A 86 16.67 23.60 24.89
N PRO A 87 15.63 23.81 25.74
CA PRO A 87 15.26 25.12 26.20
C PRO A 87 16.34 25.68 27.15
N MET A 88 16.33 26.99 27.35
CA MET A 88 17.20 27.67 28.30
C MET A 88 16.86 27.39 29.74
N PHE A 89 15.61 26.98 30.02
CA PHE A 89 15.09 26.71 31.36
C PHE A 89 14.46 25.32 31.41
N ASP A 90 14.47 24.67 32.56
CA ASP A 90 13.75 23.42 32.78
C ASP A 90 12.24 23.67 32.71
N ILE A 91 11.59 23.02 31.76
CA ILE A 91 10.15 23.03 31.57
C ILE A 91 9.64 21.64 31.91
N LYS A 92 8.58 21.55 32.70
CA LYS A 92 7.90 20.28 32.99
C LYS A 92 6.78 20.09 31.96
N ASP A 93 6.59 18.87 31.49
CA ASP A 93 5.49 18.47 30.59
C ASP A 93 5.45 19.22 29.26
N GLY A 94 6.61 19.46 28.67
CA GLY A 94 6.77 20.17 27.41
C GLY A 94 6.61 19.30 26.16
N ASP A 95 6.51 19.98 25.02
CA ASP A 95 6.42 19.35 23.70
C ASP A 95 7.77 18.74 23.29
N THR A 96 7.74 17.55 22.69
CA THR A 96 8.91 16.90 22.11
C THR A 96 8.74 16.72 20.60
N TRP A 97 9.85 16.63 19.92
CA TRP A 97 9.86 16.27 18.49
C TRP A 97 11.13 15.50 18.17
N ASP A 98 11.03 14.62 17.17
CA ASP A 98 12.13 13.85 16.62
C ASP A 98 12.11 13.90 15.09
N LEU A 99 13.29 13.96 14.48
CA LEU A 99 13.52 13.92 13.04
C LEU A 99 14.60 12.91 12.72
N SER A 100 14.37 12.02 11.76
CA SER A 100 15.40 11.11 11.26
C SER A 100 15.36 11.08 9.74
N LEU A 101 16.52 11.27 9.11
CA LEU A 101 16.71 11.20 7.67
C LEU A 101 17.75 10.13 7.36
N LYS A 102 17.51 9.30 6.35
CA LYS A 102 18.49 8.34 5.83
C LYS A 102 18.62 8.53 4.32
N TYR A 103 19.84 8.46 3.83
CA TYR A 103 20.18 8.67 2.43
C TYR A 103 20.80 7.43 1.80
N SER A 104 20.71 7.31 0.50
CA SER A 104 21.20 6.18 -0.30
C SER A 104 22.71 5.94 -0.21
N ASP A 105 23.48 6.96 0.16
CA ASP A 105 24.92 6.87 0.42
C ASP A 105 25.29 6.38 1.84
N GLY A 106 24.28 6.04 2.65
CA GLY A 106 24.44 5.62 4.04
C GLY A 106 24.51 6.77 5.05
N LYS A 107 24.51 8.02 4.60
CA LYS A 107 24.43 9.17 5.50
C LYS A 107 23.10 9.14 6.26
N SER A 108 23.17 9.47 7.55
CA SER A 108 21.96 9.65 8.38
C SER A 108 22.05 10.94 9.19
N VAL A 109 20.90 11.56 9.40
CA VAL A 109 20.74 12.73 10.27
C VAL A 109 19.70 12.38 11.32
N ARG A 110 20.00 12.62 12.56
CA ARG A 110 19.05 12.54 13.69
C ARG A 110 19.04 13.86 14.41
N SER A 111 17.87 14.37 14.68
CA SER A 111 17.67 15.63 15.39
C SER A 111 16.44 15.52 16.26
N GLY A 112 16.48 16.13 17.43
CA GLY A 112 15.33 16.14 18.32
C GLY A 112 15.37 17.33 19.27
N GLY A 113 14.22 17.63 19.85
CA GLY A 113 14.11 18.74 20.77
C GLY A 113 13.02 18.53 21.82
N TYR A 114 13.21 19.19 22.94
CA TYR A 114 12.25 19.34 24.01
C TYR A 114 12.04 20.83 24.22
N GLU A 115 10.81 21.32 23.97
CA GLU A 115 10.43 22.74 24.04
C GLU A 115 11.39 23.71 23.30
N ALA A 116 12.16 23.20 22.37
CA ALA A 116 13.13 23.96 21.60
C ALA A 116 13.15 23.52 20.14
N LEU A 117 13.09 24.46 19.24
CA LEU A 117 13.07 24.24 17.79
C LEU A 117 14.32 24.84 17.12
N PRO A 118 14.73 24.34 15.94
CA PRO A 118 15.62 25.08 15.05
C PRO A 118 15.05 26.47 14.72
N ALA A 119 15.88 27.40 14.30
CA ALA A 119 15.44 28.77 13.99
C ALA A 119 14.28 28.83 12.98
N ASN A 120 14.26 27.91 12.00
CA ASN A 120 13.18 27.77 11.01
C ASN A 120 12.26 26.55 11.31
N GLY A 121 12.39 25.92 12.48
CA GLY A 121 11.75 24.64 12.78
C GLY A 121 10.23 24.72 12.77
N ARG A 122 9.65 25.80 13.27
CA ARG A 122 8.19 25.98 13.27
C ARG A 122 7.62 25.93 11.87
N GLU A 123 8.17 26.70 10.94
CA GLU A 123 7.73 26.74 9.55
C GLU A 123 7.99 25.39 8.86
N ALA A 124 9.20 24.84 9.03
CA ALA A 124 9.59 23.57 8.46
C ALA A 124 8.65 22.43 8.86
N PHE A 125 8.32 22.31 10.14
CA PHE A 125 7.43 21.24 10.62
C PHE A 125 5.97 21.46 10.24
N GLN A 126 5.50 22.69 10.15
CA GLN A 126 4.19 23.00 9.56
C GLN A 126 4.10 22.55 8.10
N GLN A 127 5.18 22.72 7.33
CA GLN A 127 5.21 22.24 5.94
C GLN A 127 5.30 20.72 5.85
N VAL A 128 6.01 20.06 6.77
CA VAL A 128 5.97 18.59 6.90
C VAL A 128 4.54 18.12 7.18
N GLU A 129 3.86 18.69 8.14
CA GLU A 129 2.47 18.34 8.46
C GLU A 129 1.54 18.62 7.27
N ALA A 130 1.71 19.75 6.59
CA ALA A 130 0.95 20.08 5.38
C ALA A 130 1.22 19.08 4.24
N PHE A 131 2.47 18.64 4.09
CA PHE A 131 2.86 17.63 3.11
C PHE A 131 2.15 16.30 3.36
N PHE A 132 2.06 15.85 4.61
CA PHE A 132 1.39 14.61 4.97
C PHE A 132 -0.12 14.74 5.18
N SER A 133 -0.67 15.96 5.19
CA SER A 133 -2.11 16.18 5.42
C SER A 133 -3.05 15.45 4.44
N PRO A 134 -2.72 15.26 3.14
CA PRO A 134 -3.54 14.46 2.25
C PRO A 134 -3.68 13.00 2.69
N TRP A 135 -2.66 12.46 3.36
CA TRP A 135 -2.63 11.08 3.86
C TRP A 135 -3.39 10.90 5.18
N LEU A 136 -3.76 12.01 5.83
CA LEU A 136 -4.67 12.00 6.99
C LEU A 136 -6.14 11.84 6.60
N LYS A 137 -6.48 12.12 5.33
CA LYS A 137 -7.82 11.91 4.81
C LYS A 137 -8.02 10.43 4.56
N TYR A 138 -9.08 9.88 5.11
CA TYR A 138 -9.41 8.45 5.04
C TYR A 138 -10.13 8.08 3.77
N GLU A 139 -10.89 9.01 3.24
CA GLU A 139 -11.68 8.81 2.03
C GLU A 139 -10.86 9.22 0.81
N PRO A 140 -10.96 8.49 -0.31
CA PRO A 140 -10.41 8.93 -1.57
C PRO A 140 -11.07 10.24 -2.01
N ASP A 141 -10.39 11.00 -2.87
CA ASP A 141 -10.98 12.18 -3.50
C ASP A 141 -12.30 11.78 -4.16
N GLU A 142 -13.32 12.66 -4.07
CA GLU A 142 -14.64 12.38 -4.64
C GLU A 142 -14.61 12.18 -6.17
N ASN A 143 -13.63 12.79 -6.84
CA ASN A 143 -13.41 12.66 -8.29
C ASN A 143 -12.47 11.49 -8.65
N ALA A 144 -11.81 10.88 -7.68
CA ALA A 144 -10.97 9.71 -7.93
C ALA A 144 -11.83 8.47 -8.09
N SER A 145 -11.54 7.64 -9.09
CA SER A 145 -12.20 6.37 -9.34
C SER A 145 -11.32 5.19 -8.96
N LEU A 146 -11.91 4.13 -8.45
CA LEU A 146 -11.22 2.88 -8.17
C LEU A 146 -10.72 2.27 -9.50
N VAL A 147 -9.41 2.05 -9.60
CA VAL A 147 -8.77 1.47 -10.81
C VAL A 147 -8.23 0.06 -10.58
N ALA A 148 -8.00 -0.31 -9.33
CA ALA A 148 -7.70 -1.68 -8.96
C ALA A 148 -8.19 -1.97 -7.53
N PHE A 149 -8.61 -3.21 -7.33
CA PHE A 149 -8.99 -3.77 -6.05
C PHE A 149 -8.40 -5.17 -5.92
N ARG A 150 -7.84 -5.49 -4.76
CA ARG A 150 -7.38 -6.82 -4.44
C ARG A 150 -7.76 -7.13 -3.00
N TYR A 151 -8.38 -8.26 -2.78
CA TYR A 151 -8.67 -8.80 -1.46
C TYR A 151 -8.05 -10.20 -1.35
N GLU A 152 -7.37 -10.46 -0.28
CA GLU A 152 -6.80 -11.75 0.07
C GLU A 152 -7.27 -12.17 1.45
N LEU A 153 -7.75 -13.38 1.58
CA LEU A 153 -8.05 -14.03 2.85
C LEU A 153 -7.12 -15.24 3.02
N HIS A 154 -6.38 -15.24 4.10
CA HIS A 154 -5.51 -16.36 4.47
C HIS A 154 -6.19 -17.18 5.56
N ASN A 155 -6.50 -18.43 5.27
CA ASN A 155 -7.09 -19.38 6.20
C ASN A 155 -6.32 -20.71 6.19
N GLU A 156 -6.73 -21.68 7.01
CA GLU A 156 -6.10 -23.01 7.09
C GLU A 156 -6.25 -23.81 5.78
N GLU A 157 -7.28 -23.51 4.99
CA GLU A 157 -7.57 -24.20 3.71
C GLU A 157 -6.80 -23.61 2.54
N GLY A 158 -6.21 -22.42 2.71
CA GLY A 158 -5.43 -21.74 1.67
C GLY A 158 -5.63 -20.24 1.64
N THR A 159 -5.48 -19.66 0.47
CA THR A 159 -5.64 -18.21 0.24
C THR A 159 -6.71 -17.98 -0.80
N GLU A 160 -7.79 -17.30 -0.42
CA GLU A 160 -8.75 -16.75 -1.36
C GLU A 160 -8.27 -15.37 -1.84
N VAL A 161 -8.35 -15.13 -3.14
CA VAL A 161 -7.99 -13.83 -3.73
C VAL A 161 -9.07 -13.38 -4.69
N PHE A 162 -9.63 -12.20 -4.45
CA PHE A 162 -10.48 -11.47 -5.39
C PHE A 162 -9.67 -10.27 -5.90
N SER A 163 -9.54 -10.13 -7.21
CA SER A 163 -8.79 -9.04 -7.80
C SER A 163 -9.50 -8.50 -9.04
N PHE A 164 -9.72 -7.19 -9.04
CA PHE A 164 -10.26 -6.44 -10.17
C PHE A 164 -9.25 -5.37 -10.54
N ARG A 165 -8.96 -5.21 -11.83
CA ARG A 165 -8.02 -4.20 -12.30
C ARG A 165 -8.48 -3.66 -13.64
N LYS A 166 -8.51 -2.34 -13.77
CA LYS A 166 -8.73 -1.68 -15.04
C LYS A 166 -7.44 -1.70 -15.85
N GLU A 167 -7.45 -2.42 -16.96
CA GLU A 167 -6.31 -2.53 -17.85
C GLU A 167 -6.79 -2.38 -19.29
N ARG A 168 -6.31 -1.36 -20.02
CA ARG A 168 -6.61 -1.10 -21.45
C ARG A 168 -8.11 -1.20 -21.81
N ASN A 169 -9.00 -0.60 -21.02
CA ASN A 169 -10.45 -0.67 -21.15
C ASN A 169 -11.08 -2.05 -20.84
N ALA A 170 -10.34 -2.96 -20.23
CA ALA A 170 -10.85 -4.22 -19.71
C ALA A 170 -10.72 -4.26 -18.19
N VAL A 171 -11.62 -4.94 -17.53
CA VAL A 171 -11.47 -5.31 -16.12
C VAL A 171 -10.91 -6.71 -16.05
N TYR A 172 -9.81 -6.82 -15.35
CA TYR A 172 -9.15 -8.08 -15.08
C TYR A 172 -9.50 -8.54 -13.67
N PHE A 173 -9.87 -9.79 -13.51
CA PHE A 173 -10.15 -10.33 -12.18
C PHE A 173 -9.65 -11.76 -12.03
N ARG A 174 -9.36 -12.14 -10.79
CA ARG A 174 -8.84 -13.43 -10.41
C ARG A 174 -9.45 -13.87 -9.10
N ASN A 175 -9.88 -15.13 -9.06
CA ASN A 175 -10.23 -15.84 -7.82
C ASN A 175 -9.37 -17.09 -7.70
N LEU A 176 -8.75 -17.30 -6.57
CA LEU A 176 -7.90 -18.46 -6.26
C LEU A 176 -8.53 -19.44 -5.27
N GLY A 177 -9.72 -19.13 -4.74
CA GLY A 177 -10.36 -19.92 -3.69
C GLY A 177 -10.83 -21.33 -4.11
N SER A 178 -10.86 -21.62 -5.41
CA SER A 178 -11.35 -22.90 -5.96
C SER A 178 -10.28 -23.74 -6.65
N TRP A 179 -8.99 -23.55 -6.36
CA TRP A 179 -7.88 -24.19 -7.07
C TRP A 179 -7.83 -23.89 -8.58
N GLU A 180 -8.67 -22.98 -9.03
CA GLU A 180 -8.73 -22.50 -10.41
C GLU A 180 -8.66 -20.98 -10.42
N GLY A 181 -7.82 -20.43 -11.28
CA GLY A 181 -7.72 -19.00 -11.52
C GLY A 181 -8.22 -18.69 -12.93
N TYR A 182 -9.00 -17.65 -13.05
CA TYR A 182 -9.52 -17.17 -14.31
C TYR A 182 -9.01 -15.77 -14.58
N ASN A 183 -8.42 -15.56 -15.75
CA ASN A 183 -8.00 -14.26 -16.24
C ASN A 183 -8.84 -13.93 -17.47
N TYR A 184 -9.75 -12.97 -17.34
CA TYR A 184 -10.59 -12.52 -18.45
C TYR A 184 -10.31 -11.04 -18.75
N TYR A 185 -10.15 -10.72 -20.01
CA TYR A 185 -9.92 -9.36 -20.49
C TYR A 185 -11.18 -8.67 -21.00
N CYS A 186 -12.31 -9.39 -20.99
CA CYS A 186 -13.63 -8.92 -21.40
C CYS A 186 -14.51 -8.43 -20.24
N GLY A 187 -13.91 -8.18 -19.08
CA GLY A 187 -14.63 -7.71 -17.91
C GLY A 187 -15.37 -6.40 -18.16
N ASP A 188 -16.54 -6.25 -17.50
CA ASP A 188 -17.31 -5.01 -17.53
C ASP A 188 -16.52 -3.90 -16.81
N PRO A 189 -16.14 -2.81 -17.48
CA PRO A 189 -15.43 -1.71 -16.83
C PRO A 189 -16.24 -1.04 -15.69
N GLU A 190 -17.56 -1.23 -15.67
CA GLU A 190 -18.41 -0.72 -14.60
C GLU A 190 -18.29 -1.50 -13.28
N VAL A 191 -17.70 -2.71 -13.28
CA VAL A 191 -17.51 -3.51 -12.06
C VAL A 191 -16.77 -2.71 -11.01
N LEU A 192 -15.66 -2.05 -11.39
CA LEU A 192 -14.88 -1.23 -10.45
C LEU A 192 -15.68 -0.02 -9.96
N THR A 193 -16.50 0.59 -10.81
CA THR A 193 -17.36 1.71 -10.42
C THR A 193 -18.43 1.28 -9.41
N LYS A 194 -19.04 0.12 -9.62
CA LYS A 194 -20.04 -0.46 -8.70
C LYS A 194 -19.39 -0.83 -7.38
N LEU A 195 -18.23 -1.49 -7.43
CA LEU A 195 -17.45 -1.85 -6.23
C LEU A 195 -16.99 -0.61 -5.46
N ASP A 196 -16.49 0.43 -6.14
CA ASP A 196 -16.09 1.69 -5.52
C ASP A 196 -17.24 2.35 -4.74
N LYS A 197 -18.43 2.35 -5.34
CA LYS A 197 -19.63 2.87 -4.67
C LYS A 197 -19.90 2.12 -3.35
N ASP A 198 -19.91 0.79 -3.39
CA ASP A 198 -20.15 -0.02 -2.20
C ASP A 198 -19.06 0.21 -1.12
N LEU A 199 -17.78 0.26 -1.54
CA LEU A 199 -16.67 0.48 -0.61
C LEU A 199 -16.70 1.88 0.03
N ARG A 200 -17.17 2.89 -0.70
CA ARG A 200 -17.39 4.25 -0.15
C ARG A 200 -18.57 4.27 0.82
N GLU A 201 -19.66 3.58 0.52
CA GLU A 201 -20.84 3.52 1.41
C GLU A 201 -20.50 2.91 2.78
N ILE A 202 -19.58 1.95 2.83
CA ILE A 202 -19.13 1.33 4.09
C ILE A 202 -17.88 2.02 4.67
N HIS A 203 -17.44 3.14 4.09
CA HIS A 203 -16.23 3.86 4.52
C HIS A 203 -14.99 2.96 4.61
N ALA A 204 -14.82 2.05 3.66
CA ALA A 204 -13.76 1.04 3.70
C ALA A 204 -12.36 1.64 3.91
N CYS A 205 -12.06 2.77 3.25
CA CYS A 205 -10.76 3.43 3.36
C CYS A 205 -10.47 4.00 4.76
N SER A 206 -11.49 4.16 5.61
CA SER A 206 -11.30 4.59 7.00
C SER A 206 -10.96 3.43 7.94
N TYR A 207 -11.06 2.19 7.47
CA TYR A 207 -10.72 1.02 8.25
C TYR A 207 -9.21 0.92 8.46
N CYS A 208 -8.83 0.84 9.72
CA CYS A 208 -7.48 0.52 10.14
C CYS A 208 -7.56 -0.71 11.03
N GLY A 209 -6.96 -1.81 10.61
CA GLY A 209 -6.82 -3.01 11.44
C GLY A 209 -5.98 -2.74 12.70
N GLU A 210 -6.10 -3.61 13.68
CA GLU A 210 -5.23 -3.57 14.86
C GLU A 210 -3.78 -3.88 14.42
N LYS A 211 -2.85 -3.00 14.83
CA LYS A 211 -1.44 -3.23 14.62
C LYS A 211 -0.95 -4.24 15.66
N LEU A 212 -0.33 -5.32 15.19
CA LEU A 212 0.47 -6.17 16.08
C LEU A 212 1.84 -5.56 16.34
N SER A 213 2.45 -5.90 17.48
CA SER A 213 3.80 -5.49 17.83
C SER A 213 4.80 -5.92 16.74
N GLU A 214 5.94 -5.20 16.61
CA GLU A 214 6.97 -5.50 15.60
C GLU A 214 7.57 -6.91 15.74
N GLU A 215 7.41 -7.57 16.88
CA GLU A 215 7.87 -8.93 17.14
C GLU A 215 6.95 -9.99 16.50
N ASP A 216 5.68 -9.68 16.30
CA ASP A 216 4.71 -10.56 15.68
C ASP A 216 4.57 -10.28 14.17
N LYS A 217 5.57 -10.66 13.39
CA LYS A 217 5.49 -10.69 11.91
C LYS A 217 4.64 -11.89 11.43
N SER A 218 3.49 -12.11 12.04
CA SER A 218 2.52 -13.05 11.55
C SER A 218 1.97 -12.55 10.21
N ARG A 219 1.62 -13.47 9.33
CA ARG A 219 0.97 -13.10 8.06
C ARG A 219 -0.38 -12.46 8.40
N PRO A 220 -0.76 -11.36 7.72
CA PRO A 220 -2.09 -10.80 7.92
C PRO A 220 -3.15 -11.88 7.63
N ARG A 221 -4.24 -11.86 8.37
CA ARG A 221 -5.39 -12.75 8.13
C ARG A 221 -6.05 -12.43 6.81
N TRP A 222 -6.19 -11.15 6.54
CA TRP A 222 -6.70 -10.65 5.29
C TRP A 222 -6.01 -9.34 4.92
N ILE A 223 -5.98 -9.06 3.64
CA ILE A 223 -5.48 -7.82 3.08
C ILE A 223 -6.49 -7.35 2.03
N ALA A 224 -6.86 -6.08 2.06
CA ALA A 224 -7.54 -5.44 0.93
C ALA A 224 -6.72 -4.26 0.45
N ILE A 225 -6.46 -4.21 -0.85
CA ILE A 225 -5.69 -3.13 -1.49
C ILE A 225 -6.61 -2.44 -2.49
N LEU A 226 -6.84 -1.15 -2.26
CA LEU A 226 -7.65 -0.29 -3.10
C LEU A 226 -6.74 0.73 -3.78
N THR A 227 -6.74 0.76 -5.11
CA THR A 227 -5.94 1.74 -5.89
C THR A 227 -6.88 2.66 -6.64
N TYR A 228 -6.67 3.97 -6.49
CA TYR A 228 -7.48 5.01 -7.10
C TYR A 228 -6.74 5.71 -8.25
N SER A 229 -7.51 6.34 -9.13
CA SER A 229 -7.00 7.01 -10.34
C SER A 229 -6.11 8.23 -10.06
N ASP A 230 -6.16 8.77 -8.85
CA ASP A 230 -5.28 9.85 -8.36
C ASP A 230 -3.93 9.33 -7.86
N GLY A 231 -3.66 8.03 -8.01
CA GLY A 231 -2.43 7.36 -7.58
C GLY A 231 -2.43 6.94 -6.11
N ARG A 232 -3.48 7.23 -5.34
CA ARG A 232 -3.58 6.80 -3.95
C ARG A 232 -3.87 5.32 -3.87
N MET A 233 -3.25 4.68 -2.88
CA MET A 233 -3.47 3.28 -2.58
C MET A 233 -3.75 3.14 -1.08
N TYR A 234 -4.80 2.42 -0.76
CA TYR A 234 -5.21 2.10 0.61
C TYR A 234 -4.96 0.63 0.84
N GLU A 235 -4.14 0.32 1.82
CA GLU A 235 -3.88 -1.05 2.25
C GLU A 235 -4.59 -1.26 3.59
N LEU A 236 -5.62 -2.07 3.57
CA LEU A 236 -6.44 -2.43 4.71
C LEU A 236 -6.05 -3.84 5.10
N MET A 237 -5.73 -4.08 6.36
CA MET A 237 -5.34 -5.41 6.81
C MET A 237 -5.71 -5.59 8.27
N ASP A 238 -5.88 -6.84 8.66
CA ASP A 238 -5.99 -7.26 10.04
C ASP A 238 -4.96 -8.36 10.30
N TYR A 239 -4.26 -8.24 11.40
CA TYR A 239 -3.30 -9.24 11.86
C TYR A 239 -3.95 -10.06 12.95
N LEU A 240 -3.67 -11.35 12.94
CA LEU A 240 -4.04 -12.23 14.04
C LEU A 240 -2.80 -12.52 14.87
N ASP A 241 -2.94 -12.33 16.16
CA ASP A 241 -2.01 -12.86 17.15
C ASP A 241 -2.06 -14.39 17.09
N ARG A 242 -0.97 -15.02 16.63
CA ARG A 242 -0.86 -16.49 16.50
C ARG A 242 -0.88 -17.20 17.84
N ASP A 243 -0.45 -16.53 18.90
CA ASP A 243 -0.32 -17.11 20.24
C ASP A 243 -1.60 -16.99 21.06
N SER A 244 -2.62 -16.28 20.56
CA SER A 244 -3.91 -16.23 21.23
C SER A 244 -4.78 -17.42 20.81
N ASP A 245 -5.39 -18.08 21.81
CA ASP A 245 -6.41 -19.13 21.55
C ASP A 245 -7.60 -18.60 20.74
N ASP A 246 -7.81 -17.28 20.72
CA ASP A 246 -8.82 -16.59 19.91
C ASP A 246 -8.49 -16.55 18.42
N TYR A 247 -7.25 -16.87 18.03
CA TYR A 247 -6.81 -16.88 16.63
C TYR A 247 -7.76 -17.64 15.71
N LYS A 248 -8.19 -18.81 16.15
CA LYS A 248 -9.02 -19.74 15.35
C LYS A 248 -10.50 -19.34 15.30
N HIS A 249 -10.94 -18.50 16.22
CA HIS A 249 -12.37 -18.28 16.47
C HIS A 249 -12.81 -16.82 16.45
N ARG A 250 -11.90 -15.87 16.26
CA ARG A 250 -12.30 -14.45 16.16
C ARG A 250 -13.12 -14.26 14.89
N PRO A 251 -14.40 -13.90 15.02
CA PRO A 251 -15.21 -13.62 13.83
C PRO A 251 -14.63 -12.42 13.08
N PRO A 252 -14.75 -12.37 11.75
CA PRO A 252 -14.36 -11.21 10.97
C PRO A 252 -15.07 -9.96 11.50
N THR A 253 -14.39 -8.81 11.47
CA THR A 253 -15.02 -7.53 11.79
C THR A 253 -16.17 -7.26 10.81
N ASN A 254 -17.12 -6.43 11.20
CA ASN A 254 -18.22 -6.08 10.28
C ASN A 254 -17.69 -5.48 8.98
N THR A 255 -16.71 -4.58 9.06
CA THR A 255 -16.10 -3.94 7.89
C THR A 255 -15.40 -4.95 6.98
N GLU A 256 -14.63 -5.88 7.54
CA GLU A 256 -14.01 -6.98 6.76
C GLU A 256 -15.07 -7.78 6.00
N ARG A 257 -16.13 -8.18 6.72
CA ARG A 257 -17.23 -8.96 6.13
C ARG A 257 -17.90 -8.20 5.00
N GLU A 258 -18.16 -6.93 5.17
CA GLU A 258 -18.79 -6.06 4.17
C GLU A 258 -17.90 -5.87 2.95
N ILE A 259 -16.58 -5.64 3.12
CA ILE A 259 -15.60 -5.56 2.02
C ILE A 259 -15.59 -6.87 1.24
N ARG A 260 -15.47 -8.00 1.94
CA ARG A 260 -15.46 -9.33 1.32
C ARG A 260 -16.75 -9.63 0.56
N GLN A 261 -17.91 -9.42 1.20
CA GLN A 261 -19.21 -9.67 0.58
C GLN A 261 -19.45 -8.80 -0.64
N SER A 262 -18.97 -7.55 -0.62
CA SER A 262 -19.06 -6.66 -1.76
C SER A 262 -18.20 -7.16 -2.93
N ALA A 263 -16.95 -7.52 -2.66
CA ALA A 263 -16.06 -8.07 -3.67
C ALA A 263 -16.60 -9.38 -4.27
N GLU A 264 -17.04 -10.32 -3.41
CA GLU A 264 -17.59 -11.61 -3.81
C GLU A 264 -18.85 -11.46 -4.67
N ARG A 265 -19.79 -10.59 -4.27
CA ARG A 265 -21.01 -10.32 -5.04
C ARG A 265 -20.70 -9.82 -6.45
N HIS A 266 -19.79 -8.85 -6.58
CA HIS A 266 -19.40 -8.31 -7.88
C HIS A 266 -18.61 -9.32 -8.70
N PHE A 267 -17.77 -10.12 -8.06
CA PHE A 267 -17.04 -11.19 -8.72
C PHE A 267 -17.97 -12.27 -9.29
N LEU A 268 -18.92 -12.78 -8.50
CA LEU A 268 -19.88 -13.80 -8.94
C LEU A 268 -20.78 -13.28 -10.06
N ALA A 269 -21.27 -12.04 -9.94
CA ALA A 269 -22.06 -11.42 -10.99
C ALA A 269 -21.29 -11.30 -12.31
N GLU A 270 -19.99 -11.01 -12.23
CA GLU A 270 -19.16 -10.89 -13.42
C GLU A 270 -18.86 -12.26 -14.05
N ILE A 271 -18.63 -13.31 -13.24
CA ILE A 271 -18.49 -14.69 -13.72
C ILE A 271 -19.78 -15.15 -14.43
N GLU A 272 -20.94 -14.86 -13.86
CA GLU A 272 -22.22 -15.19 -14.49
C GLU A 272 -22.38 -14.48 -15.81
N ARG A 273 -22.09 -13.17 -15.86
CA ARG A 273 -22.14 -12.39 -17.09
C ARG A 273 -21.22 -12.96 -18.16
N ILE A 274 -19.97 -13.25 -17.83
CA ILE A 274 -18.98 -13.81 -18.77
C ILE A 274 -19.43 -15.17 -19.26
N GLY A 275 -20.01 -16.01 -18.39
CA GLY A 275 -20.55 -17.32 -18.77
C GLY A 275 -21.70 -17.27 -19.79
N THR A 276 -22.34 -16.11 -19.94
CA THR A 276 -23.40 -15.90 -20.95
C THR A 276 -22.89 -15.27 -22.24
N LEU A 277 -21.65 -14.80 -22.30
CA LEU A 277 -21.08 -14.21 -23.49
C LEU A 277 -20.79 -15.28 -24.56
N PRO A 278 -21.06 -14.97 -25.82
CA PRO A 278 -20.63 -15.84 -26.89
C PRO A 278 -19.10 -15.84 -27.01
N PRO A 279 -18.47 -16.95 -27.44
CA PRO A 279 -17.04 -17.11 -27.49
C PRO A 279 -16.26 -15.96 -28.13
N GLU A 280 -16.81 -15.38 -29.21
CA GLU A 280 -16.20 -14.26 -29.93
C GLU A 280 -16.15 -12.94 -29.10
N GLN A 281 -16.87 -12.87 -27.98
CA GLN A 281 -16.88 -11.72 -27.08
C GLN A 281 -16.03 -11.95 -25.82
N LEU A 282 -15.58 -13.17 -25.58
CA LEU A 282 -14.73 -13.47 -24.41
C LEU A 282 -13.35 -12.84 -24.51
N GLY A 283 -12.89 -12.52 -25.73
CA GLY A 283 -11.53 -12.08 -25.93
C GLY A 283 -10.49 -13.15 -25.58
N GLU A 284 -9.23 -12.79 -25.56
CA GLU A 284 -8.20 -13.67 -25.05
C GLU A 284 -8.36 -13.84 -23.53
N HIS A 285 -8.25 -15.07 -23.04
CA HIS A 285 -8.34 -15.37 -21.61
C HIS A 285 -7.44 -16.55 -21.27
N SER A 286 -7.18 -16.71 -19.97
CA SER A 286 -6.43 -17.87 -19.47
C SER A 286 -7.10 -18.50 -18.28
N ARG A 287 -6.92 -19.83 -18.16
CA ARG A 287 -7.35 -20.62 -17.01
C ARG A 287 -6.13 -21.24 -16.37
N THR A 288 -5.94 -21.01 -15.08
CA THR A 288 -4.83 -21.57 -14.29
C THR A 288 -5.40 -22.50 -13.24
N THR A 289 -4.90 -23.73 -13.20
CA THR A 289 -5.14 -24.67 -12.11
C THR A 289 -4.00 -24.57 -11.09
N TYR A 290 -4.32 -24.79 -9.82
CA TYR A 290 -3.40 -24.65 -8.71
C TYR A 290 -3.28 -25.96 -7.95
N LYS A 291 -2.13 -26.17 -7.31
CA LYS A 291 -1.89 -27.23 -6.35
C LYS A 291 -2.51 -26.93 -5.01
N ALA A 292 -2.61 -27.94 -4.15
CA ALA A 292 -3.10 -27.79 -2.78
C ALA A 292 -2.30 -26.78 -1.93
N ASN A 293 -1.07 -26.45 -2.30
CA ASN A 293 -0.25 -25.43 -1.64
C ASN A 293 -0.41 -24.02 -2.24
N GLY A 294 -1.35 -23.83 -3.17
CA GLY A 294 -1.61 -22.55 -3.84
C GLY A 294 -0.64 -22.18 -4.96
N SER A 295 0.37 -23.02 -5.27
CA SER A 295 1.23 -22.76 -6.41
C SER A 295 0.54 -23.17 -7.73
N PRO A 296 0.76 -22.45 -8.85
CA PRO A 296 0.18 -22.81 -10.13
C PRO A 296 0.67 -24.20 -10.57
N SER A 297 -0.25 -25.01 -11.11
CA SER A 297 0.04 -26.31 -11.70
C SER A 297 0.05 -26.22 -13.21
N ARG A 298 -0.97 -25.64 -13.80
CA ARG A 298 -1.12 -25.51 -15.25
C ARG A 298 -1.86 -24.25 -15.64
N THR A 299 -1.39 -23.57 -16.69
CA THR A 299 -2.11 -22.45 -17.32
C THR A 299 -2.41 -22.80 -18.78
N ILE A 300 -3.63 -22.58 -19.22
CA ILE A 300 -4.07 -22.72 -20.62
C ILE A 300 -4.55 -21.34 -21.08
N ASN A 301 -4.03 -20.91 -22.23
CA ASN A 301 -4.41 -19.66 -22.88
C ASN A 301 -5.39 -19.96 -24.03
N TYR A 302 -6.42 -19.16 -24.11
CA TYR A 302 -7.47 -19.27 -25.12
C TYR A 302 -7.55 -17.99 -25.94
N SER A 303 -7.79 -18.13 -27.23
CA SER A 303 -8.22 -17.03 -28.10
C SER A 303 -9.65 -16.61 -27.79
N GLY A 304 -10.07 -15.48 -28.38
CA GLY A 304 -11.42 -14.96 -28.21
C GLY A 304 -12.53 -15.90 -28.67
N ASP A 305 -12.23 -16.84 -29.56
CA ASP A 305 -13.17 -17.86 -30.03
C ASP A 305 -13.12 -19.18 -29.23
N GLY A 306 -12.33 -19.20 -28.14
CA GLY A 306 -12.15 -20.38 -27.31
C GLY A 306 -11.13 -21.41 -27.81
N THR A 307 -10.42 -21.11 -28.91
CA THR A 307 -9.33 -21.97 -29.39
C THR A 307 -8.15 -21.91 -28.43
N VAL A 308 -7.54 -23.05 -28.10
CA VAL A 308 -6.34 -23.10 -27.26
C VAL A 308 -5.17 -22.52 -28.06
N LEU A 309 -4.59 -21.44 -27.54
CA LEU A 309 -3.42 -20.78 -28.11
C LEU A 309 -2.10 -21.37 -27.62
N GLY A 310 -2.15 -22.08 -26.49
CA GLY A 310 -1.00 -22.66 -25.83
C GLY A 310 -1.19 -22.67 -24.33
N GLY A 311 -0.16 -23.09 -23.61
CA GLY A 311 -0.21 -23.12 -22.16
C GLY A 311 1.15 -23.46 -21.59
N HIS A 312 1.23 -23.42 -20.26
CA HIS A 312 2.42 -23.78 -19.52
C HIS A 312 2.06 -24.77 -18.42
N ASP A 313 2.82 -25.85 -18.35
CA ASP A 313 2.72 -26.84 -17.28
C ASP A 313 3.85 -26.61 -16.28
N PHE A 314 3.50 -26.10 -15.10
CA PHE A 314 4.49 -25.81 -14.06
C PHE A 314 5.02 -27.07 -13.37
N ASP A 315 4.35 -28.21 -13.54
CA ASP A 315 4.80 -29.50 -13.03
C ASP A 315 5.74 -30.19 -14.00
N ASN A 316 5.64 -29.84 -15.29
CA ASN A 316 6.50 -30.36 -16.34
C ASN A 316 6.90 -29.25 -17.32
N PRO A 317 7.88 -28.40 -16.94
CA PRO A 317 8.25 -27.19 -17.70
C PRO A 317 8.81 -27.46 -19.10
N THR A 318 9.00 -28.74 -19.48
CA THR A 318 9.40 -29.13 -20.84
C THR A 318 8.23 -29.33 -21.80
N VAL A 319 6.99 -29.18 -21.31
CA VAL A 319 5.75 -29.34 -22.10
C VAL A 319 5.08 -27.98 -22.23
N ASP A 320 5.42 -27.26 -23.30
CA ASP A 320 4.60 -26.15 -23.81
C ASP A 320 3.57 -26.75 -24.79
N PHE A 321 2.30 -26.29 -24.66
CA PHE A 321 1.19 -26.74 -25.51
C PHE A 321 0.92 -25.79 -26.65
#